data_58e1becaa85242d9a8435563f61b5315
#
_entry.id   58e1becaa85242d9a8435563f61b5315
#
_cell.length_a   1.000
_cell.length_b   1.000
_cell.length_c   1.000
_cell.angle_alpha   90.00
_cell.angle_beta   90.00
_cell.angle_gamma   90.00
#
_symmetry.space_group_name_H-M   'P 1'
#
loop_
_entity.id
_entity.type
_entity.pdbx_description
1 polymer ?
#
loop_
_entity_poly.entity_id
_entity_poly.type
_entity_poly.pdbx_seq_one_letter_code
_entity_poly.pdbx_strand_id
1 'polypeptide(L)'
;PECIVLDEPTAMLDPEGRRHVLSLVKALNKEKNITILMVTHHMEEVILADRIIVMDQGKIVMDGKPKEIFSRVDEMKTLGLEVPYATELAWELKKEGVNLSDTITTKEELVEELCQFV
;
A
#
# COMPACT_ATOMS: atom_id res chain seq x y z
N PRO A 1 -4.62 -24.24 -7.92
CA PRO A 1 -3.33 -23.66 -8.24
C PRO A 1 -2.58 -23.24 -6.98
N GLU A 2 -1.28 -23.22 -7.03
CA GLU A 2 -0.44 -22.77 -5.90
C GLU A 2 -0.22 -21.28 -5.91
N CYS A 3 -0.34 -20.66 -7.07
CA CYS A 3 -0.15 -19.22 -7.26
C CYS A 3 -1.12 -18.70 -8.30
N ILE A 4 -1.66 -17.52 -8.05
CA ILE A 4 -2.54 -16.81 -8.98
C ILE A 4 -1.90 -15.45 -9.25
N VAL A 5 -1.79 -15.11 -10.54
CA VAL A 5 -1.31 -13.80 -10.98
C VAL A 5 -2.50 -12.98 -11.46
N LEU A 6 -2.69 -11.81 -10.88
CA LEU A 6 -3.77 -10.89 -11.21
C LEU A 6 -3.18 -9.57 -11.68
N ASP A 7 -3.51 -9.16 -12.89
CA ASP A 7 -3.02 -7.92 -13.48
C ASP A 7 -4.14 -6.88 -13.45
N GLU A 8 -4.03 -5.92 -12.55
CA GLU A 8 -5.00 -4.86 -12.30
C GLU A 8 -6.45 -5.37 -12.22
N PRO A 9 -6.74 -6.32 -11.31
CA PRO A 9 -8.02 -7.02 -11.31
C PRO A 9 -9.23 -6.16 -10.99
N THR A 10 -9.03 -4.95 -10.44
CA THR A 10 -10.12 -4.07 -10.01
C THR A 10 -10.20 -2.79 -10.84
N ALA A 11 -9.45 -2.69 -11.93
CA ALA A 11 -9.30 -1.45 -12.71
C ALA A 11 -10.60 -0.87 -13.22
N MET A 12 -11.60 -1.72 -13.55
CA MET A 12 -12.87 -1.29 -14.12
C MET A 12 -14.03 -1.38 -13.12
N LEU A 13 -13.74 -1.56 -11.84
CA LEU A 13 -14.77 -1.76 -10.83
C LEU A 13 -15.02 -0.50 -10.01
N ASP A 14 -16.27 -0.35 -9.54
CA ASP A 14 -16.61 0.67 -8.55
C ASP A 14 -16.03 0.29 -7.17
N PRO A 15 -16.06 1.19 -6.18
CA PRO A 15 -15.49 0.89 -4.85
C PRO A 15 -16.06 -0.34 -4.17
N GLU A 16 -17.34 -0.61 -4.35
CA GLU A 16 -17.98 -1.79 -3.75
C GLU A 16 -17.49 -3.07 -4.42
N GLY A 17 -17.46 -3.08 -5.76
CA GLY A 17 -16.92 -4.20 -6.52
C GLY A 17 -15.46 -4.46 -6.21
N ARG A 18 -14.68 -3.41 -6.04
CA ARG A 18 -13.27 -3.51 -5.66
C ARG A 18 -13.11 -4.20 -4.30
N ARG A 19 -13.87 -3.75 -3.29
CA ARG A 19 -13.83 -4.37 -1.97
C ARG A 19 -14.23 -5.85 -2.01
N HIS A 20 -15.21 -6.18 -2.82
CA HIS A 20 -15.65 -7.57 -2.99
C HIS A 20 -14.53 -8.45 -3.55
N VAL A 21 -13.87 -8.01 -4.61
CA VAL A 21 -12.76 -8.75 -5.22
C VAL A 21 -11.60 -8.89 -4.24
N LEU A 22 -11.25 -7.83 -3.52
CA LEU A 22 -10.16 -7.87 -2.55
C LEU A 22 -10.46 -8.84 -1.39
N SER A 23 -11.71 -8.89 -0.94
CA SER A 23 -12.13 -9.86 0.08
C SER A 23 -11.98 -11.29 -0.42
N LEU A 24 -12.35 -11.55 -1.67
CA LEU A 24 -12.23 -12.86 -2.28
C LEU A 24 -10.76 -13.27 -2.41
N VAL A 25 -9.92 -12.37 -2.88
CA VAL A 25 -8.47 -12.60 -3.00
C VAL A 25 -7.86 -12.92 -1.65
N LYS A 26 -8.22 -12.16 -0.63
CA LYS A 26 -7.72 -12.37 0.73
C LYS A 26 -8.15 -13.73 1.27
N ALA A 27 -9.39 -14.14 1.03
CA ALA A 27 -9.90 -15.45 1.43
C ALA A 27 -9.13 -16.58 0.76
N LEU A 28 -8.87 -16.49 -0.53
CA LEU A 28 -8.09 -17.48 -1.25
C LEU A 28 -6.69 -17.62 -0.68
N ASN A 29 -6.06 -16.51 -0.36
CA ASN A 29 -4.71 -16.53 0.22
C ASN A 29 -4.71 -17.16 1.62
N LYS A 30 -5.62 -16.73 2.49
CA LYS A 30 -5.62 -17.15 3.89
C LYS A 30 -6.21 -18.53 4.13
N GLU A 31 -7.30 -18.85 3.45
CA GLU A 31 -8.02 -20.11 3.68
C GLU A 31 -7.50 -21.27 2.81
N LYS A 32 -7.04 -20.95 1.60
CA LYS A 32 -6.58 -21.96 0.63
C LYS A 32 -5.06 -21.99 0.48
N ASN A 33 -4.33 -21.15 1.19
CA ASN A 33 -2.88 -21.03 1.09
C ASN A 33 -2.37 -20.81 -0.34
N ILE A 34 -3.15 -20.07 -1.13
CA ILE A 34 -2.75 -19.74 -2.49
C ILE A 34 -1.93 -18.45 -2.44
N THR A 35 -0.75 -18.46 -3.06
CA THR A 35 0.04 -17.23 -3.21
C THR A 35 -0.59 -16.36 -4.28
N ILE A 36 -0.83 -15.10 -3.94
CA ILE A 36 -1.42 -14.13 -4.87
C ILE A 36 -0.36 -13.12 -5.26
N LEU A 37 -0.09 -13.02 -6.56
CA LEU A 37 0.75 -11.97 -7.11
C LEU A 37 -0.16 -10.99 -7.84
N MET A 38 -0.27 -9.78 -7.31
CA MET A 38 -1.16 -8.77 -7.86
C MET A 38 -0.36 -7.59 -8.40
N VAL A 39 -0.64 -7.21 -9.64
CA VAL A 39 -0.07 -6.01 -10.25
C VAL A 39 -1.12 -4.91 -10.14
N THR A 40 -0.79 -3.83 -9.46
CA THR A 40 -1.72 -2.73 -9.23
C THR A 40 -0.97 -1.42 -8.96
N HIS A 41 -1.63 -0.31 -9.19
CA HIS A 41 -1.16 1.01 -8.79
C HIS A 41 -2.12 1.69 -7.80
N HIS A 42 -3.13 0.96 -7.32
CA HIS A 42 -4.07 1.47 -6.33
C HIS A 42 -3.49 1.26 -4.93
N MET A 43 -3.17 2.35 -4.25
CA MET A 43 -2.49 2.29 -2.95
C MET A 43 -3.31 1.59 -1.88
N GLU A 44 -4.63 1.71 -1.91
CA GLU A 44 -5.52 1.01 -0.98
C GLU A 44 -5.47 -0.52 -1.12
N GLU A 45 -5.04 -1.02 -2.28
CA GLU A 45 -4.82 -2.44 -2.48
C GLU A 45 -3.41 -2.84 -2.04
N VAL A 46 -2.44 -1.99 -2.36
CA VAL A 46 -1.03 -2.25 -2.09
C VAL A 46 -0.77 -2.37 -0.59
N ILE A 47 -1.41 -1.53 0.23
CA ILE A 47 -1.21 -1.57 1.69
C ILE A 47 -1.71 -2.86 2.34
N LEU A 48 -2.54 -3.64 1.65
CA LEU A 48 -3.07 -4.91 2.16
C LEU A 48 -2.13 -6.08 1.87
N ALA A 49 -1.09 -5.89 1.08
CA ALA A 49 -0.16 -6.95 0.72
C ALA A 49 0.77 -7.30 1.89
N ASP A 50 1.24 -8.54 1.92
CA ASP A 50 2.25 -8.95 2.88
C ASP A 50 3.64 -8.50 2.43
N ARG A 51 3.83 -8.32 1.13
CA ARG A 51 5.10 -7.94 0.54
C ARG A 51 4.84 -7.10 -0.71
N ILE A 52 5.63 -6.04 -0.86
CA ILE A 52 5.56 -5.16 -2.02
C ILE A 52 6.87 -5.24 -2.78
N ILE A 53 6.76 -5.38 -4.09
CA ILE A 53 7.89 -5.30 -5.00
C ILE A 53 7.65 -4.09 -5.90
N VAL A 54 8.56 -3.14 -5.88
CA VAL A 54 8.48 -1.94 -6.72
C VAL A 54 9.41 -2.14 -7.92
N MET A 55 8.85 -1.96 -9.11
CA MET A 55 9.60 -2.12 -10.35
C MET A 55 9.70 -0.78 -11.08
N ASP A 56 10.84 -0.56 -11.68
CA ASP A 56 11.09 0.60 -12.53
C ASP A 56 12.01 0.19 -13.68
N GLN A 57 11.60 0.51 -14.89
CA GLN A 57 12.36 0.20 -16.13
C GLN A 57 12.80 -1.27 -16.19
N GLY A 58 11.89 -2.18 -15.85
CA GLY A 58 12.14 -3.62 -15.92
C GLY A 58 13.01 -4.19 -14.82
N LYS A 59 13.30 -3.40 -13.79
CA LYS A 59 14.15 -3.85 -12.66
C LYS A 59 13.40 -3.71 -11.35
N ILE A 60 13.70 -4.60 -10.41
CA ILE A 60 13.22 -4.49 -9.05
C ILE A 60 14.09 -3.47 -8.33
N VAL A 61 13.48 -2.37 -7.88
CA VAL A 61 14.18 -1.28 -7.20
C VAL A 61 13.91 -1.23 -5.71
N MET A 62 12.81 -1.81 -5.25
CA MET A 62 12.49 -1.92 -3.82
C MET A 62 11.74 -3.22 -3.58
N ASP A 63 11.93 -3.79 -2.39
CA ASP A 63 11.27 -5.04 -1.99
C ASP A 63 11.16 -5.03 -0.47
N GLY A 64 9.97 -5.19 0.06
CA GLY A 64 9.77 -5.19 1.50
C GLY A 64 8.30 -5.15 1.89
N LYS A 65 8.05 -4.98 3.17
CA LYS A 65 6.69 -4.86 3.70
C LYS A 65 6.14 -3.45 3.41
N PRO A 66 4.80 -3.28 3.37
CA PRO A 66 4.20 -1.98 3.09
C PRO A 66 4.77 -0.85 3.94
N LYS A 67 4.91 -1.04 5.23
CA LYS A 67 5.43 0.00 6.12
C LYS A 67 6.89 0.36 5.83
N GLU A 68 7.70 -0.60 5.41
CA GLU A 68 9.08 -0.35 5.00
C GLU A 68 9.15 0.45 3.71
N ILE A 69 8.36 0.06 2.72
CA ILE A 69 8.35 0.70 1.41
C ILE A 69 7.83 2.13 1.51
N PHE A 70 6.70 2.32 2.18
CA PHE A 70 6.07 3.64 2.26
C PHE A 70 6.73 4.59 3.27
N SER A 71 7.66 4.11 4.09
CA SER A 71 8.49 5.01 4.89
C SER A 71 9.51 5.75 4.02
N ARG A 72 9.74 5.28 2.79
CA ARG A 72 10.68 5.87 1.83
C ARG A 72 9.94 6.77 0.83
N VAL A 73 9.23 7.77 1.33
CA VAL A 73 8.41 8.66 0.49
C VAL A 73 9.26 9.39 -0.55
N ASP A 74 10.45 9.87 -0.17
CA ASP A 74 11.34 10.57 -1.10
C ASP A 74 11.74 9.70 -2.29
N GLU A 75 12.08 8.43 -2.03
CA GLU A 75 12.46 7.49 -3.09
C GLU A 75 11.28 7.19 -4.00
N MET A 76 10.09 6.99 -3.42
CA MET A 76 8.87 6.73 -4.20
C MET A 76 8.55 7.91 -5.11
N LYS A 77 8.66 9.14 -4.60
CA LYS A 77 8.42 10.35 -5.41
C LYS A 77 9.46 10.51 -6.52
N THR A 78 10.71 10.20 -6.24
CA THR A 78 11.78 10.23 -7.24
C THR A 78 11.50 9.26 -8.39
N LEU A 79 10.90 8.11 -8.09
CA LEU A 79 10.50 7.12 -9.10
C LEU A 79 9.22 7.49 -9.84
N GLY A 80 8.55 8.58 -9.44
CA GLY A 80 7.28 8.98 -10.03
C GLY A 80 6.10 8.14 -9.57
N LEU A 81 6.23 7.47 -8.43
CA LEU A 81 5.21 6.60 -7.88
C LEU A 81 4.45 7.29 -6.75
N GLU A 82 3.21 6.85 -6.54
CA GLU A 82 2.38 7.36 -5.47
C GLU A 82 2.63 6.61 -4.16
N VAL A 83 2.28 7.25 -3.06
CA VAL A 83 2.22 6.63 -1.73
C VAL A 83 0.79 6.77 -1.22
N PRO A 84 0.38 6.00 -0.18
CA PRO A 84 -0.94 6.18 0.40
C PRO A 84 -1.16 7.63 0.85
N TYR A 85 -2.38 8.11 0.72
CA TYR A 85 -2.70 9.51 1.05
C TYR A 85 -2.31 9.88 2.48
N ALA A 86 -2.60 8.99 3.44
CA ALA A 86 -2.25 9.24 4.83
C ALA A 86 -0.74 9.29 5.05
N THR A 87 0.01 8.49 4.31
CA THR A 87 1.48 8.50 4.34
C THR A 87 2.02 9.84 3.85
N GLU A 88 1.50 10.32 2.74
CA GLU A 88 1.93 11.60 2.16
C GLU A 88 1.59 12.77 3.07
N LEU A 89 0.39 12.78 3.64
CA LEU A 89 -0.02 13.83 4.57
C LEU A 89 0.86 13.84 5.83
N ALA A 90 1.15 12.67 6.39
CA ALA A 90 2.03 12.55 7.54
C ALA A 90 3.44 13.07 7.22
N TRP A 91 3.94 12.74 6.03
CA TRP A 91 5.25 13.19 5.56
C TRP A 91 5.31 14.71 5.43
N GLU A 92 4.26 15.33 4.87
CA GLU A 92 4.17 16.79 4.78
C GLU A 92 4.10 17.45 6.17
N LEU A 93 3.32 16.89 7.08
CA LEU A 93 3.20 17.42 8.45
C LEU A 93 4.51 17.32 9.21
N LYS A 94 5.27 16.25 8.99
CA LYS A 94 6.60 16.10 9.61
C LYS A 94 7.56 17.18 9.14
N LYS A 95 7.47 17.63 7.89
CA LYS A 95 8.28 18.73 7.38
C LYS A 95 7.95 20.05 8.10
N GLU A 96 6.71 20.18 8.56
CA GLU A 96 6.27 21.36 9.31
C GLU A 96 6.53 21.23 10.81
N GLY A 97 7.24 20.19 11.24
CA GLY A 97 7.65 20.02 12.63
C GLY A 97 6.73 19.16 13.49
N VAL A 98 5.70 18.54 12.91
CA VAL A 98 4.84 17.63 13.66
C VAL A 98 5.53 16.31 13.85
N ASN A 99 5.60 15.81 15.08
CA ASN A 99 6.30 14.55 15.39
C ASN A 99 5.40 13.35 15.14
N LEU A 100 5.46 12.81 13.94
CA LEU A 100 4.70 11.64 13.52
C LEU A 100 5.65 10.50 13.12
N SER A 101 5.17 9.25 13.21
CA SER A 101 5.97 8.11 12.80
C SER A 101 6.08 8.02 11.28
N ASP A 102 7.10 7.30 10.78
CA ASP A 102 7.31 7.06 9.35
C ASP A 102 6.49 5.87 8.83
N THR A 103 5.76 5.20 9.71
CA THR A 103 5.06 3.95 9.39
C THR A 103 3.57 4.12 9.17
N ILE A 104 3.08 5.35 9.11
CA ILE A 104 1.67 5.63 8.87
C ILE A 104 1.32 5.28 7.42
N THR A 105 0.37 4.37 7.23
CA THR A 105 -0.12 3.97 5.91
C THR A 105 -1.63 4.11 5.77
N THR A 106 -2.36 4.28 6.89
CA THR A 106 -3.81 4.39 6.88
C THR A 106 -4.26 5.69 7.54
N LYS A 107 -5.44 6.13 7.15
CA LYS A 107 -6.09 7.29 7.75
C LYS A 107 -6.28 7.10 9.25
N GLU A 108 -6.65 5.91 9.67
CA GLU A 108 -6.89 5.57 11.07
C GLU A 108 -5.61 5.72 11.90
N GLU A 109 -4.49 5.26 11.39
CA GLU A 109 -3.19 5.42 12.04
C GLU A 109 -2.81 6.89 12.18
N LEU A 110 -3.06 7.69 11.14
CA LEU A 110 -2.76 9.11 11.17
C LEU A 110 -3.61 9.84 12.21
N VAL A 111 -4.91 9.56 12.24
CA VAL A 111 -5.84 10.15 13.20
C VAL A 111 -5.44 9.79 14.63
N GLU A 112 -5.07 8.53 14.87
CA GLU A 112 -4.64 8.08 16.19
C GLU A 112 -3.42 8.85 16.69
N GLU A 113 -2.42 9.03 15.85
CA GLU A 113 -1.22 9.79 16.24
C GLU A 113 -1.49 11.27 16.41
N LEU A 114 -2.32 11.87 15.56
CA LEU A 114 -2.69 13.28 15.69
C LEU A 114 -3.48 13.56 16.98
N CYS A 115 -4.31 12.64 17.40
CA CYS A 115 -5.08 12.78 18.63
C CYS A 115 -4.21 12.88 19.89
N GLN A 116 -2.96 12.44 19.81
CA GLN A 116 -2.02 12.54 20.92
C GLN A 116 -1.56 13.99 21.17
N PHE A 117 -1.80 14.89 20.22
CA PHE A 117 -1.44 16.32 20.34
C PHE A 117 -2.58 17.21 20.83
N VAL A 118 -3.72 16.62 21.13
CA VAL A 118 -4.93 17.34 21.55
C VAL A 118 -5.12 17.26 23.06
#